data_2fb4187984c89c17d6a7de91676d2db1
#
_entry.id   2fb4187984c89c17d6a7de91676d2db1
#
_cell.length_a   1.000
_cell.length_b   1.000
_cell.length_c   1.000
_cell.angle_alpha   90.00
_cell.angle_beta   90.00
_cell.angle_gamma   90.00
#
_symmetry.space_group_name_H-M   'P 1'
#
loop_
_entity.id
_entity.type
_entity.pdbx_description
1 polymer ?
#
loop_
_entity_poly.entity_id
_entity_poly.type
_entity_poly.pdbx_seq_one_letter_code
_entity_poly.pdbx_strand_id
1 'polypeptide(L)'
;DVTLVGTYEKNEIRSIFNKARGFGTDATSFYNFTSAEEILVPITQFREVGLLSTLFRVGYNYKRKYFVDINARLDASSKFATNKKSAIFPSVAFSWFASKEKLFEKYENLNELKFRLSYGKIGSNPINPYQSLALMTPIRYNFNDEIITGFYESNLANDDLTWDCLLYTSDAADEGH
;
A
#
# COMPACT_ATOMS: atom_id res chain seq x y z
N ASP A 1 24.26 -10.24 11.20
CA ASP A 1 24.07 -9.58 9.92
C ASP A 1 23.30 -8.27 10.11
N VAL A 2 23.61 -7.30 9.27
CA VAL A 2 22.92 -5.99 9.24
C VAL A 2 22.55 -5.70 7.79
N THR A 3 21.34 -5.27 7.55
CA THR A 3 20.85 -4.92 6.22
C THR A 3 20.19 -3.54 6.24
N LEU A 4 20.55 -2.69 5.28
CA LEU A 4 19.91 -1.41 5.01
C LEU A 4 19.47 -1.38 3.56
N VAL A 5 18.19 -1.08 3.31
CA VAL A 5 17.62 -1.00 1.97
C VAL A 5 16.79 0.28 1.85
N GLY A 6 17.02 1.04 0.81
CA GLY A 6 16.18 2.17 0.40
C GLY A 6 15.46 1.84 -0.91
N THR A 7 14.17 2.14 -0.98
CA THR A 7 13.38 1.98 -2.20
C THR A 7 12.55 3.24 -2.47
N TYR A 8 12.41 3.57 -3.73
CA TYR A 8 11.49 4.60 -4.20
C TYR A 8 10.61 4.03 -5.29
N GLU A 9 9.31 4.13 -5.09
CA GLU A 9 8.30 3.73 -6.04
C GLU A 9 7.52 4.95 -6.52
N LYS A 10 7.34 5.07 -7.83
CA LYS A 10 6.50 6.08 -8.46
C LYS A 10 5.47 5.38 -9.34
N ASN A 11 4.20 5.61 -9.06
CA ASN A 11 3.09 5.06 -9.83
C ASN A 11 2.33 6.20 -10.51
N GLU A 12 2.29 6.17 -11.85
CA GLU A 12 1.54 7.11 -12.67
C GLU A 12 0.40 6.38 -13.37
N ILE A 13 -0.81 6.86 -13.17
CA ILE A 13 -2.01 6.32 -13.83
C ILE A 13 -2.58 7.42 -14.71
N ARG A 14 -2.67 7.15 -16.01
CA ARG A 14 -3.33 8.00 -17.00
C ARG A 14 -4.55 7.26 -17.52
N SER A 15 -5.71 7.87 -17.41
CA SER A 15 -6.97 7.28 -17.85
C SER A 15 -7.70 8.21 -18.78
N ILE A 16 -8.28 7.64 -19.83
CA ILE A 16 -9.17 8.34 -20.78
C ILE A 16 -10.48 7.57 -20.79
N PHE A 17 -11.55 8.24 -20.43
CA PHE A 17 -12.89 7.67 -20.44
C PHE A 17 -13.65 8.25 -21.63
N ASN A 18 -14.03 7.39 -22.56
CA ASN A 18 -14.87 7.71 -23.69
C ASN A 18 -16.27 7.15 -23.47
N LYS A 19 -17.28 7.91 -23.80
CA LYS A 19 -18.68 7.47 -23.80
C LYS A 19 -19.33 7.81 -25.14
N ALA A 20 -20.13 6.90 -25.65
CA ALA A 20 -20.94 7.12 -26.83
C ALA A 20 -22.30 6.45 -26.64
N ARG A 21 -23.33 6.95 -27.33
CA ARG A 21 -24.68 6.38 -27.27
C ARG A 21 -25.38 6.46 -28.63
N GLY A 22 -26.48 5.71 -28.78
CA GLY A 22 -27.23 5.64 -30.04
C GLY A 22 -26.52 4.80 -31.09
N PHE A 23 -26.04 3.59 -30.71
CA PHE A 23 -25.50 2.66 -31.69
C PHE A 23 -26.65 1.99 -32.44
N GLY A 24 -26.60 2.02 -33.79
CA GLY A 24 -27.60 1.35 -34.64
C GLY A 24 -27.54 -0.17 -34.57
N THR A 25 -26.47 -0.75 -34.05
CA THR A 25 -26.26 -2.19 -33.86
C THR A 25 -25.24 -2.44 -32.76
N ASP A 26 -25.40 -3.54 -32.04
CA ASP A 26 -24.44 -3.99 -31.00
C ASP A 26 -23.26 -4.79 -31.60
N ALA A 27 -23.26 -5.01 -32.92
CA ALA A 27 -22.25 -5.86 -33.58
C ALA A 27 -20.82 -5.29 -33.46
N THR A 28 -20.65 -3.97 -33.39
CA THR A 28 -19.35 -3.33 -33.27
C THR A 28 -18.96 -3.03 -31.82
N SER A 29 -19.93 -3.06 -30.88
CA SER A 29 -19.72 -2.79 -29.47
C SER A 29 -18.84 -1.54 -29.24
N PHE A 30 -17.92 -1.60 -28.27
CA PHE A 30 -17.00 -0.50 -27.92
C PHE A 30 -15.80 -0.34 -28.89
N TYR A 31 -15.66 -1.22 -29.91
CA TYR A 31 -14.55 -1.14 -30.88
C TYR A 31 -14.72 -0.04 -31.93
N ASN A 32 -15.93 0.47 -32.12
CA ASN A 32 -16.19 1.49 -33.14
C ASN A 32 -17.11 2.60 -32.61
N PHE A 33 -16.51 3.60 -31.94
CA PHE A 33 -17.25 4.75 -31.43
C PHE A 33 -17.83 5.64 -32.54
N THR A 34 -17.26 5.61 -33.75
CA THR A 34 -17.72 6.46 -34.86
C THR A 34 -19.08 6.02 -35.40
N SER A 35 -19.56 4.81 -35.08
CA SER A 35 -20.91 4.32 -35.44
C SER A 35 -22.00 4.79 -34.48
N ALA A 36 -21.67 5.51 -33.42
CA ALA A 36 -22.62 6.06 -32.47
C ALA A 36 -23.23 7.39 -33.00
N GLU A 37 -24.47 7.65 -32.68
CA GLU A 37 -25.16 8.92 -33.00
C GLU A 37 -24.56 10.09 -32.22
N GLU A 38 -24.10 9.85 -31.01
CA GLU A 38 -23.52 10.88 -30.14
C GLU A 38 -22.30 10.37 -29.41
N ILE A 39 -21.20 11.11 -29.55
CA ILE A 39 -19.97 10.91 -28.81
C ILE A 39 -19.88 12.01 -27.75
N LEU A 40 -19.84 11.60 -26.45
CA LEU A 40 -19.70 12.54 -25.37
C LEU A 40 -18.25 13.01 -25.23
N VAL A 41 -18.06 14.18 -24.63
CA VAL A 41 -16.72 14.73 -24.41
C VAL A 41 -15.88 13.76 -23.56
N PRO A 42 -14.69 13.36 -24.04
CA PRO A 42 -13.80 12.49 -23.29
C PRO A 42 -13.38 13.10 -21.94
N ILE A 43 -13.28 12.27 -20.91
CA ILE A 43 -12.76 12.67 -19.60
C ILE A 43 -11.36 12.10 -19.46
N THR A 44 -10.39 12.96 -19.19
CA THR A 44 -9.00 12.54 -18.92
C THR A 44 -8.69 12.68 -17.44
N GLN A 45 -7.99 11.69 -16.89
CA GLN A 45 -7.52 11.72 -15.50
C GLN A 45 -6.03 11.34 -15.46
N PHE A 46 -5.31 12.07 -14.62
CA PHE A 46 -3.92 11.77 -14.29
C PHE A 46 -3.78 11.65 -12.78
N ARG A 47 -3.16 10.57 -12.32
CA ARG A 47 -2.88 10.34 -10.91
C ARG A 47 -1.42 9.92 -10.76
N GLU A 48 -0.75 10.50 -9.79
CA GLU A 48 0.63 10.19 -9.45
C GLU A 48 0.74 9.90 -7.95
N VAL A 49 1.44 8.81 -7.61
CA VAL A 49 1.71 8.43 -6.23
C VAL A 49 3.19 8.09 -6.10
N GLY A 50 3.85 8.70 -5.13
CA GLY A 50 5.20 8.37 -4.71
C GLY A 50 5.21 7.69 -3.35
N LEU A 51 6.03 6.64 -3.21
CA LEU A 51 6.31 5.96 -1.96
C LEU A 51 7.82 5.83 -1.79
N LEU A 52 8.34 6.39 -0.71
CA LEU A 52 9.74 6.22 -0.28
C LEU A 52 9.75 5.30 0.92
N SER A 53 10.57 4.25 0.87
CA SER A 53 10.70 3.29 1.97
C SER A 53 12.17 3.07 2.32
N THR A 54 12.47 3.01 3.62
CA THR A 54 13.77 2.63 4.13
C THR A 54 13.60 1.50 5.12
N LEU A 55 14.27 0.37 4.87
CA LEU A 55 14.29 -0.79 5.73
C LEU A 55 15.65 -0.92 6.42
N PHE A 56 15.62 -1.05 7.72
CA PHE A 56 16.74 -1.44 8.56
C PHE A 56 16.45 -2.78 9.21
N ARG A 57 17.38 -3.74 9.11
CA ARG A 57 17.28 -5.06 9.72
C ARG A 57 18.58 -5.42 10.41
N VAL A 58 18.44 -6.00 11.61
CA VAL A 58 19.54 -6.63 12.36
C VAL A 58 19.13 -8.07 12.69
N GLY A 59 19.91 -9.01 12.22
CA GLY A 59 19.77 -10.42 12.55
C GLY A 59 20.93 -10.90 13.44
N TYR A 60 20.62 -11.49 14.56
CA TYR A 60 21.58 -12.07 15.49
C TYR A 60 21.34 -13.57 15.67
N ASN A 61 22.39 -14.36 15.55
CA ASN A 61 22.36 -15.80 15.75
C ASN A 61 23.40 -16.20 16.81
N TYR A 62 22.94 -16.83 17.88
CA TYR A 62 23.80 -17.34 18.92
C TYR A 62 23.81 -18.86 18.91
N LYS A 63 24.99 -19.46 18.70
CA LYS A 63 25.25 -20.90 18.69
C LYS A 63 24.33 -21.73 17.79
N ARG A 64 23.70 -21.12 16.79
CA ARG A 64 22.68 -21.74 15.93
C ARG A 64 21.48 -22.32 16.70
N LYS A 65 21.23 -21.81 17.91
CA LYS A 65 20.13 -22.18 18.79
C LYS A 65 19.13 -21.04 18.94
N TYR A 66 19.61 -19.82 19.09
CA TYR A 66 18.83 -18.63 19.34
C TYR A 66 18.99 -17.66 18.19
N PHE A 67 17.88 -17.21 17.63
CA PHE A 67 17.85 -16.25 16.55
C PHE A 67 16.98 -15.08 16.97
N VAL A 68 17.48 -13.88 16.77
CA VAL A 68 16.75 -12.64 16.99
C VAL A 68 16.82 -11.83 15.72
N ASP A 69 15.68 -11.42 15.18
CA ASP A 69 15.56 -10.51 14.06
C ASP A 69 14.85 -9.25 14.52
N ILE A 70 15.45 -8.09 14.32
CA ILE A 70 14.87 -6.78 14.61
C ILE A 70 14.80 -6.03 13.29
N ASN A 71 13.62 -5.56 12.94
CA ASN A 71 13.40 -4.78 11.71
C ASN A 71 12.70 -3.47 12.06
N ALA A 72 13.05 -2.42 11.31
CA ALA A 72 12.33 -1.16 11.31
C ALA A 72 12.19 -0.67 9.87
N ARG A 73 10.95 -0.42 9.42
CA ARG A 73 10.69 0.16 8.10
C ARG A 73 10.07 1.55 8.28
N LEU A 74 10.71 2.54 7.68
CA LEU A 74 10.20 3.89 7.55
C LEU A 74 9.61 4.05 6.17
N ASP A 75 8.31 4.32 6.08
CA ASP A 75 7.61 4.57 4.82
C ASP A 75 7.10 6.01 4.78
N ALA A 76 7.23 6.67 3.63
CA ALA A 76 6.69 8.00 3.37
C ALA A 76 5.92 8.01 2.06
N SER A 77 4.62 8.31 2.13
CA SER A 77 3.71 8.32 0.97
C SER A 77 3.25 9.72 0.60
N SER A 78 3.21 10.03 -0.69
CA SER A 78 2.68 11.29 -1.22
C SER A 78 1.16 11.45 -1.07
N LYS A 79 0.44 10.39 -0.70
CA LYS A 79 -1.02 10.42 -0.50
C LYS A 79 -1.45 11.25 0.71
N PHE A 80 -0.57 11.36 1.72
CA PHE A 80 -0.87 12.01 3.00
C PHE A 80 -0.43 13.47 3.02
N ALA A 81 -1.02 14.25 3.91
CA ALA A 81 -0.64 15.63 4.19
C ALA A 81 0.82 15.73 4.66
N THR A 82 1.43 16.90 4.51
CA THR A 82 2.86 17.12 4.70
C THR A 82 3.38 16.62 6.05
N ASN A 83 2.58 16.79 7.11
CA ASN A 83 2.98 16.43 8.48
C ASN A 83 2.70 14.96 8.85
N LYS A 84 2.03 14.17 7.97
CA LYS A 84 1.59 12.79 8.23
C LYS A 84 2.04 11.80 7.16
N LYS A 85 2.97 12.22 6.29
CA LYS A 85 3.48 11.39 5.17
C LYS A 85 4.20 10.14 5.62
N SER A 86 4.93 10.21 6.74
CA SER A 86 5.83 9.13 7.17
C SER A 86 5.30 8.40 8.40
N ALA A 87 5.56 7.08 8.42
CA ALA A 87 5.32 6.23 9.57
C ALA A 87 6.44 5.19 9.73
N ILE A 88 6.63 4.70 10.96
CA ILE A 88 7.61 3.68 11.28
C ILE A 88 6.88 2.40 11.66
N PHE A 89 7.33 1.29 11.08
CA PHE A 89 6.79 -0.05 11.28
C PHE A 89 7.87 -0.95 11.85
N PRO A 90 8.00 -1.03 13.19
CA PRO A 90 8.95 -1.92 13.84
C PRO A 90 8.42 -3.35 13.90
N SER A 91 9.33 -4.31 13.87
CA SER A 91 9.03 -5.71 14.15
C SER A 91 10.21 -6.41 14.82
N VAL A 92 9.91 -7.39 15.64
CA VAL A 92 10.89 -8.26 16.29
C VAL A 92 10.41 -9.69 16.21
N ALA A 93 11.34 -10.58 15.89
CA ALA A 93 11.11 -12.03 15.90
C ALA A 93 12.20 -12.73 16.69
N PHE A 94 11.78 -13.72 17.47
CA PHE A 94 12.66 -14.60 18.22
C PHE A 94 12.37 -16.05 17.81
N SER A 95 13.44 -16.82 17.60
CA SER A 95 13.33 -18.26 17.36
C SER A 95 14.33 -19.01 18.23
N TRP A 96 13.87 -20.11 18.83
CA TRP A 96 14.67 -20.97 19.67
C TRP A 96 14.55 -22.43 19.20
N PHE A 97 15.68 -23.04 18.85
CA PHE A 97 15.79 -24.45 18.55
C PHE A 97 16.02 -25.24 19.85
N ALA A 98 14.96 -25.62 20.52
CA ALA A 98 14.99 -26.31 21.78
C ALA A 98 15.63 -27.71 21.63
N SER A 99 15.41 -28.40 20.49
CA SER A 99 16.02 -29.71 20.19
C SER A 99 17.56 -29.70 20.24
N LYS A 100 18.20 -28.52 20.05
CA LYS A 100 19.67 -28.41 20.14
C LYS A 100 20.19 -28.16 21.56
N GLU A 101 19.32 -28.14 22.57
CA GLU A 101 19.73 -28.05 23.96
C GLU A 101 20.08 -29.41 24.54
N LYS A 102 21.08 -29.43 25.41
CA LYS A 102 21.55 -30.68 26.08
C LYS A 102 20.44 -31.42 26.83
N LEU A 103 19.40 -30.71 27.25
CA LEU A 103 18.24 -31.28 27.93
C LEU A 103 17.44 -32.23 27.04
N PHE A 104 17.39 -31.93 25.75
CA PHE A 104 16.60 -32.68 24.76
C PHE A 104 17.41 -33.70 23.98
N GLU A 105 18.75 -33.70 24.10
CA GLU A 105 19.64 -34.72 23.48
C GLU A 105 19.32 -36.16 23.88
N LYS A 106 18.63 -36.36 25.00
CA LYS A 106 18.24 -37.70 25.50
C LYS A 106 17.01 -38.30 24.78
N TYR A 107 16.29 -37.49 24.01
CA TYR A 107 15.06 -37.92 23.33
C TYR A 107 15.38 -38.24 21.86
N GLU A 108 15.77 -39.52 21.59
CA GLU A 108 16.17 -39.97 20.24
C GLU A 108 15.05 -39.80 19.17
N ASN A 109 13.79 -39.75 19.58
CA ASN A 109 12.65 -39.60 18.68
C ASN A 109 12.30 -38.13 18.37
N LEU A 110 12.98 -37.16 19.00
CA LEU A 110 12.73 -35.72 18.79
C LEU A 110 13.70 -35.17 17.74
N ASN A 111 13.28 -35.15 16.48
CA ASN A 111 14.11 -34.69 15.37
C ASN A 111 14.34 -33.17 15.40
N GLU A 112 13.27 -32.39 15.55
CA GLU A 112 13.34 -30.93 15.63
C GLU A 112 12.23 -30.37 16.51
N LEU A 113 12.59 -29.53 17.48
CA LEU A 113 11.67 -28.73 18.26
C LEU A 113 12.11 -27.25 18.19
N LYS A 114 11.30 -26.43 17.57
CA LYS A 114 11.56 -25.01 17.36
C LYS A 114 10.39 -24.15 17.82
N PHE A 115 10.67 -23.20 18.71
CA PHE A 115 9.72 -22.17 19.11
C PHE A 115 9.98 -20.89 18.35
N ARG A 116 8.90 -20.22 17.92
CA ARG A 116 8.94 -18.92 17.27
C ARG A 116 7.96 -18.00 17.94
N LEU A 117 8.39 -16.76 18.19
CA LEU A 117 7.57 -15.68 18.68
C LEU A 117 7.87 -14.46 17.82
N SER A 118 6.83 -13.79 17.31
CA SER A 118 6.99 -12.55 16.56
C SER A 118 5.96 -11.52 16.96
N TYR A 119 6.41 -10.27 16.93
CA TYR A 119 5.57 -9.10 17.16
C TYR A 119 5.93 -8.04 16.15
N GLY A 120 4.94 -7.42 15.52
CA GLY A 120 5.18 -6.40 14.54
C GLY A 120 4.00 -5.46 14.33
N LYS A 121 4.32 -4.27 13.83
CA LYS A 121 3.38 -3.27 13.36
C LYS A 121 3.43 -3.20 11.84
N ILE A 122 2.27 -3.28 11.20
CA ILE A 122 2.10 -3.16 9.76
C ILE A 122 1.25 -1.94 9.45
N GLY A 123 1.66 -1.17 8.44
CA GLY A 123 0.92 -0.01 7.95
C GLY A 123 0.27 -0.26 6.61
N SER A 124 -0.90 0.33 6.44
CA SER A 124 -1.63 0.39 5.18
C SER A 124 -1.95 1.84 4.83
N ASN A 125 -2.03 2.14 3.52
CA ASN A 125 -2.41 3.45 3.01
C ASN A 125 -3.59 3.38 2.04
N PRO A 126 -4.79 2.92 2.50
CA PRO A 126 -5.93 2.60 1.63
C PRO A 126 -6.62 3.83 1.04
N ILE A 127 -6.10 5.04 1.25
CA ILE A 127 -6.67 6.29 0.75
C ILE A 127 -6.34 6.52 -0.73
N ASN A 128 -7.24 7.22 -1.42
CA ASN A 128 -7.03 7.64 -2.80
C ASN A 128 -5.95 8.74 -2.89
N PRO A 129 -5.23 8.85 -4.03
CA PRO A 129 -4.34 9.97 -4.29
C PRO A 129 -5.09 11.30 -4.17
N TYR A 130 -4.42 12.32 -3.61
CA TYR A 130 -4.92 13.69 -3.43
C TYR A 130 -6.11 13.83 -2.47
N GLN A 131 -6.54 12.78 -1.78
CA GLN A 131 -7.68 12.84 -0.85
C GLN A 131 -7.42 13.75 0.36
N SER A 132 -6.17 14.01 0.69
CA SER A 132 -5.77 14.98 1.73
C SER A 132 -5.87 16.44 1.28
N LEU A 133 -6.07 16.72 -0.03
CA LEU A 133 -6.07 18.07 -0.60
C LEU A 133 -7.49 18.55 -0.88
N ALA A 134 -7.70 19.86 -0.79
CA ALA A 134 -8.87 20.49 -1.38
C ALA A 134 -8.77 20.42 -2.91
N LEU A 135 -9.76 19.81 -3.55
CA LEU A 135 -9.81 19.67 -4.99
C LEU A 135 -10.95 20.49 -5.57
N MET A 136 -10.66 21.20 -6.66
CA MET A 136 -11.63 21.96 -7.42
C MET A 136 -11.95 21.26 -8.74
N THR A 137 -13.22 21.13 -9.06
CA THR A 137 -13.67 20.56 -10.33
C THR A 137 -14.29 21.63 -11.19
N PRO A 138 -13.88 21.74 -12.47
CA PRO A 138 -14.50 22.69 -13.37
C PRO A 138 -15.91 22.26 -13.74
N ILE A 139 -16.83 23.21 -13.79
CA ILE A 139 -18.19 23.03 -14.26
C ILE A 139 -18.50 24.11 -15.31
N ARG A 140 -19.16 23.74 -16.40
CA ARG A 140 -19.64 24.65 -17.40
C ARG A 140 -21.10 24.98 -17.13
N TYR A 141 -21.44 26.25 -17.13
CA TYR A 141 -22.81 26.72 -17.01
C TYR A 141 -23.05 27.89 -17.96
N ASN A 142 -24.31 28.05 -18.37
CA ASN A 142 -24.72 29.13 -19.22
C ASN A 142 -25.05 30.37 -18.36
N PHE A 143 -24.44 31.48 -18.66
CA PHE A 143 -24.69 32.74 -18.01
C PHE A 143 -24.86 33.83 -19.11
N ASN A 144 -26.05 34.42 -19.27
CA ASN A 144 -26.35 35.39 -20.30
C ASN A 144 -26.07 34.90 -21.73
N ASP A 145 -26.48 33.67 -22.07
CA ASP A 145 -26.23 32.98 -23.33
C ASP A 145 -24.74 32.70 -23.67
N GLU A 146 -23.85 32.94 -22.73
CA GLU A 146 -22.44 32.54 -22.85
C GLU A 146 -22.13 31.35 -21.95
N ILE A 147 -21.36 30.38 -22.50
CA ILE A 147 -20.86 29.25 -21.70
C ILE A 147 -19.61 29.68 -20.96
N ILE A 148 -19.73 29.81 -19.63
CA ILE A 148 -18.60 30.15 -18.78
C ILE A 148 -18.20 28.94 -17.95
N THR A 149 -16.90 28.85 -17.58
CA THR A 149 -16.36 27.81 -16.73
C THR A 149 -16.24 28.34 -15.31
N GLY A 150 -16.99 27.75 -14.40
CA GLY A 150 -16.82 27.92 -12.96
C GLY A 150 -16.11 26.75 -12.34
N PHE A 151 -15.83 26.87 -11.04
CA PHE A 151 -15.21 25.82 -10.26
C PHE A 151 -16.01 25.60 -8.97
N TYR A 152 -16.15 24.35 -8.58
CA TYR A 152 -16.70 24.00 -7.26
C TYR A 152 -15.75 23.07 -6.53
N GLU A 153 -15.80 23.12 -5.22
CA GLU A 153 -14.99 22.24 -4.37
C GLU A 153 -15.56 20.82 -4.40
N SER A 154 -14.79 19.89 -4.95
CA SER A 154 -15.20 18.48 -5.09
C SER A 154 -14.66 17.59 -3.97
N ASN A 155 -13.67 18.06 -3.22
CA ASN A 155 -13.12 17.40 -2.06
C ASN A 155 -12.61 18.45 -1.06
N LEU A 156 -13.03 18.30 0.21
CA LEU A 156 -12.51 19.11 1.31
C LEU A 156 -11.13 18.59 1.71
N ALA A 157 -10.20 19.50 2.03
CA ALA A 157 -8.92 19.11 2.58
C ALA A 157 -9.11 18.36 3.91
N ASN A 158 -8.37 17.27 4.08
CA ASN A 158 -8.32 16.54 5.34
C ASN A 158 -6.86 16.25 5.72
N ASP A 159 -6.31 17.11 6.56
CA ASP A 159 -4.93 17.01 7.05
C ASP A 159 -4.76 15.92 8.11
N ASP A 160 -5.86 15.31 8.59
CA ASP A 160 -5.84 14.26 9.60
C ASP A 160 -5.68 12.85 9.03
N LEU A 161 -5.73 12.71 7.71
CA LEU A 161 -5.47 11.43 7.07
C LEU A 161 -4.05 10.94 7.34
N THR A 162 -3.96 9.74 7.90
CA THR A 162 -2.69 9.10 8.27
C THR A 162 -2.70 7.62 7.94
N TRP A 163 -1.56 6.97 8.14
CA TRP A 163 -1.41 5.54 7.99
C TRP A 163 -2.35 4.77 8.91
N ASP A 164 -3.01 3.75 8.34
CA ASP A 164 -3.73 2.76 9.12
C ASP A 164 -2.76 1.70 9.63
N CYS A 165 -2.75 1.48 10.94
CA CYS A 165 -1.74 0.65 11.59
C CYS A 165 -2.38 -0.55 12.28
N LEU A 166 -1.97 -1.75 11.86
CA LEU A 166 -2.37 -3.01 12.45
C LEU A 166 -1.23 -3.60 13.29
N LEU A 167 -1.56 -4.10 14.48
CA LEU A 167 -0.65 -4.89 15.31
C LEU A 167 -0.84 -6.37 14.98
N TYR A 168 0.27 -7.05 14.75
CA TYR A 168 0.30 -8.48 14.46
C TYR A 168 1.21 -9.21 15.45
N THR A 169 0.67 -10.25 16.09
CA THR A 169 1.43 -11.18 16.94
C THR A 169 1.25 -12.59 16.40
N SER A 170 2.32 -13.35 16.31
CA SER A 170 2.27 -14.76 15.94
C SER A 170 3.13 -15.56 16.89
N ASP A 171 2.55 -16.64 17.40
CA ASP A 171 3.20 -17.66 18.19
C ASP A 171 2.99 -19.00 17.48
N ALA A 172 4.09 -19.71 17.18
CA ALA A 172 4.04 -21.02 16.54
C ALA A 172 5.14 -21.92 17.08
N ALA A 173 4.75 -23.12 17.50
CA ALA A 173 5.63 -24.24 17.73
C ALA A 173 5.54 -25.19 16.52
N ASP A 174 6.68 -25.53 15.91
CA ASP A 174 6.77 -26.45 14.78
C ASP A 174 7.49 -27.71 15.26
N GLU A 175 6.76 -28.83 15.28
CA GLU A 175 7.29 -30.16 15.55
C GLU A 175 7.48 -30.87 14.20
N GLY A 176 8.73 -30.95 13.72
CA GLY A 176 9.07 -31.72 12.52
C GLY A 176 9.04 -33.23 12.81
N HIS A 177 8.35 -33.97 11.96
CA HIS A 177 8.34 -35.44 11.93
C HIS A 177 9.53 -35.96 11.14
#